data_2e2971a39a4dd6f01db6ab551672c236
#
_entry.id   2e2971a39a4dd6f01db6ab551672c236
#
_cell.length_a   1.000
_cell.length_b   1.000
_cell.length_c   1.000
_cell.angle_alpha   90.00
_cell.angle_beta   90.00
_cell.angle_gamma   90.00
#
_symmetry.space_group_name_H-M   'P 1'
#
loop_
_entity.id
_entity.type
_entity.pdbx_description
1 polymer ?
#
loop_
_entity_poly.entity_id
_entity_poly.type
_entity_poly.pdbx_seq_one_letter_code
_entity_poly.pdbx_strand_id
1 'polypeptide(L)'
;LNTNIINLLKSTLCIIFALITLTSCNNTSTEKTVTSEEKKNVNQDIPVYNFNQFEPLIYTESDKTYLINFWAMWCAPCVKELPYIEQFAAQNPQVEVILVSLDFPKDIETKLKPFLKEKNITQKVVLLDDADANAWIDKIDPNWSGAIPFTIMFNKNERLFYERSFENLEDLENQIKKLN
;
A
#
# COMPACT_ATOMS: atom_id res chain seq x y z
N LEU A 1 -4.47 51.83 -53.43
CA LEU A 1 -3.95 50.44 -53.54
C LEU A 1 -4.97 49.65 -54.32
N ASN A 2 -4.53 49.05 -55.43
CA ASN A 2 -5.37 48.55 -56.51
C ASN A 2 -6.07 47.28 -56.07
N THR A 3 -7.43 47.25 -56.13
CA THR A 3 -8.32 46.15 -55.71
C THR A 3 -7.95 44.79 -56.32
N ASN A 4 -7.34 44.85 -57.51
CA ASN A 4 -6.85 43.62 -58.20
C ASN A 4 -5.69 42.93 -57.53
N ILE A 5 -4.81 43.66 -56.84
CA ILE A 5 -3.67 43.09 -56.10
C ILE A 5 -4.16 42.36 -54.84
N ILE A 6 -5.18 42.91 -54.17
CA ILE A 6 -5.76 42.32 -52.96
C ILE A 6 -6.49 40.99 -53.28
N ASN A 7 -7.17 40.93 -54.43
CA ASN A 7 -7.84 39.73 -54.85
C ASN A 7 -6.85 38.61 -55.31
N LEU A 8 -5.73 39.01 -55.94
CA LEU A 8 -4.70 38.09 -56.34
C LEU A 8 -3.96 37.47 -55.14
N LEU A 9 -3.70 38.29 -54.11
CA LEU A 9 -3.11 37.84 -52.85
C LEU A 9 -4.04 36.94 -52.02
N LYS A 10 -5.36 37.16 -52.04
CA LYS A 10 -6.34 36.27 -51.41
C LYS A 10 -6.47 34.91 -52.12
N SER A 11 -6.39 34.91 -53.48
CA SER A 11 -6.46 33.69 -54.27
C SER A 11 -5.21 32.82 -54.08
N THR A 12 -4.01 33.40 -54.02
CA THR A 12 -2.80 32.65 -53.76
C THR A 12 -2.68 32.10 -52.33
N LEU A 13 -3.23 32.84 -51.32
CA LEU A 13 -3.26 32.39 -49.94
C LEU A 13 -4.22 31.20 -49.74
N CYS A 14 -5.37 31.17 -50.45
CA CYS A 14 -6.28 30.03 -50.41
C CYS A 14 -5.69 28.74 -51.04
N ILE A 15 -4.92 28.88 -52.11
CA ILE A 15 -4.28 27.74 -52.78
C ILE A 15 -3.16 27.12 -51.93
N ILE A 16 -2.39 27.93 -51.18
CA ILE A 16 -1.35 27.45 -50.28
C ILE A 16 -1.95 26.71 -49.07
N PHE A 17 -3.16 27.18 -48.59
CA PHE A 17 -3.82 26.51 -47.47
C PHE A 17 -4.45 25.14 -47.85
N ALA A 18 -4.84 24.95 -49.13
CA ALA A 18 -5.42 23.71 -49.62
C ALA A 18 -4.40 22.60 -49.90
N LEU A 19 -3.10 22.93 -50.01
CA LEU A 19 -2.02 21.97 -50.29
C LEU A 19 -1.34 21.41 -49.02
N ILE A 20 -1.65 21.93 -47.82
CA ILE A 20 -1.04 21.49 -46.56
C ILE A 20 -1.85 20.35 -45.89
N THR A 21 -3.05 19.99 -46.39
CA THR A 21 -3.92 19.01 -45.77
C THR A 21 -3.79 17.56 -46.26
N LEU A 22 -2.78 17.21 -47.06
CA LEU A 22 -2.64 15.85 -47.67
C LEU A 22 -1.38 15.09 -47.26
N THR A 23 -0.67 15.49 -46.20
CA THR A 23 0.42 14.68 -45.66
C THR A 23 0.19 14.42 -44.15
N SER A 24 -0.94 13.75 -43.83
CA SER A 24 -1.11 13.07 -42.57
C SER A 24 -1.30 11.59 -42.85
N CYS A 25 -0.21 10.91 -43.12
CA CYS A 25 -0.16 9.46 -43.06
C CYS A 25 0.37 9.05 -41.71
N ASN A 26 -0.51 8.38 -40.96
CA ASN A 26 -0.24 7.30 -40.02
C ASN A 26 1.04 7.35 -39.18
N ASN A 27 0.89 7.79 -37.95
CA ASN A 27 1.43 7.03 -36.85
C ASN A 27 0.38 7.00 -35.73
N THR A 28 -0.38 5.92 -35.70
CA THR A 28 -1.23 5.54 -34.58
C THR A 28 -0.30 5.12 -33.42
N SER A 29 0.29 6.09 -32.75
CA SER A 29 0.73 5.88 -31.38
C SER A 29 -0.48 6.12 -30.51
N THR A 30 -1.13 5.03 -30.17
CA THR A 30 -2.10 4.97 -29.10
C THR A 30 -1.37 5.39 -27.82
N GLU A 31 -1.41 6.67 -27.52
CA GLU A 31 -1.09 7.19 -26.19
C GLU A 31 -2.18 6.65 -25.26
N LYS A 32 -1.96 5.43 -24.79
CA LYS A 32 -2.65 4.92 -23.61
C LYS A 32 -2.28 5.88 -22.50
N THR A 33 -3.21 6.75 -22.17
CA THR A 33 -3.31 7.33 -20.82
C THR A 33 -3.41 6.14 -19.88
N VAL A 34 -2.28 5.70 -19.37
CA VAL A 34 -2.18 4.73 -18.29
C VAL A 34 -2.62 5.50 -17.05
N THR A 35 -3.93 5.51 -16.82
CA THR A 35 -4.44 5.65 -15.47
C THR A 35 -3.95 4.41 -14.75
N SER A 36 -2.81 4.53 -14.07
CA SER A 36 -2.26 3.48 -13.23
C SER A 36 -3.11 3.35 -11.96
N GLU A 37 -4.32 2.82 -12.12
CA GLU A 37 -4.87 1.97 -11.08
C GLU A 37 -4.12 0.64 -11.18
N GLU A 38 -2.93 0.62 -10.64
CA GLU A 38 -2.23 -0.61 -10.32
C GLU A 38 -3.10 -1.33 -9.29
N LYS A 39 -4.01 -2.20 -9.77
CA LYS A 39 -4.63 -3.22 -8.93
C LYS A 39 -3.49 -4.00 -8.33
N LYS A 40 -3.15 -3.67 -7.07
CA LYS A 40 -2.18 -4.39 -6.26
C LYS A 40 -2.60 -5.86 -6.30
N ASN A 41 -1.78 -6.67 -6.96
CA ASN A 41 -2.11 -8.01 -7.38
C ASN A 41 -2.24 -8.90 -6.14
N VAL A 42 -3.42 -9.48 -5.90
CA VAL A 42 -3.73 -10.36 -4.76
C VAL A 42 -2.98 -11.72 -4.81
N ASN A 43 -2.01 -11.86 -5.70
CA ASN A 43 -1.09 -13.00 -5.74
C ASN A 43 0.24 -12.65 -5.07
N GLN A 44 0.17 -12.03 -3.88
CA GLN A 44 1.34 -11.62 -3.13
C GLN A 44 2.08 -12.86 -2.63
N ASP A 45 3.38 -12.94 -2.94
CA ASP A 45 4.25 -13.87 -2.23
C ASP A 45 4.35 -13.45 -0.77
N ILE A 46 4.07 -14.38 0.17
CA ILE A 46 4.09 -14.11 1.61
C ILE A 46 5.40 -14.66 2.15
N PRO A 47 6.40 -13.79 2.40
CA PRO A 47 7.65 -14.25 2.97
C PRO A 47 7.45 -14.77 4.39
N VAL A 48 8.13 -15.87 4.69
CA VAL A 48 8.18 -16.47 6.03
C VAL A 48 9.50 -16.09 6.67
N TYR A 49 9.42 -15.48 7.83
CA TYR A 49 10.58 -15.00 8.59
C TYR A 49 10.65 -15.68 9.96
N ASN A 50 11.85 -16.03 10.42
CA ASN A 50 12.11 -16.10 11.84
C ASN A 50 12.33 -14.67 12.41
N PHE A 51 12.42 -14.53 13.72
CA PHE A 51 12.53 -13.21 14.33
C PHE A 51 13.76 -12.43 13.86
N ASN A 52 14.93 -13.06 13.74
CA ASN A 52 16.15 -12.38 13.29
C ASN A 52 16.02 -11.80 11.86
N GLN A 53 15.24 -12.44 11.00
CA GLN A 53 14.95 -11.97 9.64
C GLN A 53 13.86 -10.87 9.64
N PHE A 54 12.94 -10.93 10.59
CA PHE A 54 11.84 -9.97 10.75
C PHE A 54 12.30 -8.68 11.46
N GLU A 55 13.16 -8.77 12.46
CA GLU A 55 13.58 -7.68 13.32
C GLU A 55 13.97 -6.40 12.56
N PRO A 56 14.71 -6.45 11.42
CA PRO A 56 15.04 -5.25 10.65
C PRO A 56 13.83 -4.48 10.13
N LEU A 57 12.66 -5.10 10.00
CA LEU A 57 11.44 -4.43 9.54
C LEU A 57 10.84 -3.50 10.60
N ILE A 58 11.09 -3.80 11.88
CA ILE A 58 10.58 -3.02 13.01
C ILE A 58 11.60 -2.05 13.60
N TYR A 59 12.87 -2.13 13.16
CA TYR A 59 13.96 -1.25 13.59
C TYR A 59 14.66 -0.57 12.41
N THR A 60 13.86 -0.08 11.45
CA THR A 60 14.38 0.64 10.29
C THR A 60 14.63 2.11 10.60
N GLU A 61 15.77 2.64 10.15
CA GLU A 61 16.14 4.07 10.22
C GLU A 61 15.62 4.82 8.98
N SER A 62 14.32 4.77 8.76
CA SER A 62 13.67 5.44 7.62
C SER A 62 12.92 6.70 8.07
N ASP A 63 12.83 7.70 7.19
CA ASP A 63 12.00 8.90 7.43
C ASP A 63 10.49 8.62 7.29
N LYS A 64 10.11 7.38 7.03
CA LYS A 64 8.69 6.97 6.91
C LYS A 64 8.05 6.74 8.28
N THR A 65 6.74 6.81 8.28
CA THR A 65 5.91 6.30 9.38
C THR A 65 5.46 4.88 9.06
N TYR A 66 5.49 4.02 10.06
CA TYR A 66 5.15 2.60 9.95
C TYR A 66 4.00 2.24 10.88
N LEU A 67 3.16 1.33 10.41
CA LEU A 67 2.16 0.62 11.20
C LEU A 67 2.40 -0.88 10.97
N ILE A 68 2.85 -1.58 12.02
CA ILE A 68 3.09 -3.02 12.02
C ILE A 68 2.04 -3.66 12.92
N ASN A 69 1.17 -4.49 12.34
CA ASN A 69 0.10 -5.14 13.11
C ASN A 69 0.30 -6.67 13.13
N PHE A 70 0.38 -7.24 14.34
CA PHE A 70 0.48 -8.67 14.58
C PHE A 70 -0.92 -9.26 14.73
N TRP A 71 -1.21 -10.24 13.92
CA TRP A 71 -2.55 -10.82 13.80
C TRP A 71 -2.51 -12.28 13.39
N ALA A 72 -3.69 -12.95 13.39
CA ALA A 72 -3.85 -14.28 12.82
C ALA A 72 -5.30 -14.50 12.37
N MET A 73 -5.53 -15.43 11.44
CA MET A 73 -6.89 -15.79 10.97
C MET A 73 -7.80 -16.31 12.08
N TRP A 74 -7.22 -17.00 13.06
CA TRP A 74 -7.95 -17.56 14.21
C TRP A 74 -8.22 -16.53 15.32
N CYS A 75 -7.67 -15.32 15.23
CA CYS A 75 -7.86 -14.22 16.18
C CYS A 75 -9.07 -13.37 15.77
N ALA A 76 -10.22 -13.62 16.34
CA ALA A 76 -11.46 -12.90 16.00
C ALA A 76 -11.37 -11.37 16.14
N PRO A 77 -10.81 -10.78 17.25
CA PRO A 77 -10.64 -9.34 17.34
C PRO A 77 -9.67 -8.79 16.29
N CYS A 78 -8.62 -9.53 15.91
CA CYS A 78 -7.70 -9.12 14.84
C CYS A 78 -8.43 -9.01 13.50
N VAL A 79 -9.18 -10.05 13.13
CA VAL A 79 -9.94 -10.08 11.87
C VAL A 79 -10.97 -8.95 11.81
N LYS A 80 -11.55 -8.57 12.94
CA LYS A 80 -12.53 -7.48 13.03
C LYS A 80 -11.91 -6.11 12.70
N GLU A 81 -10.64 -5.86 13.04
CA GLU A 81 -9.99 -4.57 12.82
C GLU A 81 -9.34 -4.43 11.43
N LEU A 82 -9.03 -5.54 10.72
CA LEU A 82 -8.38 -5.51 9.41
C LEU A 82 -9.04 -4.54 8.40
N PRO A 83 -10.38 -4.45 8.29
CA PRO A 83 -11.02 -3.48 7.40
C PRO A 83 -10.69 -2.02 7.73
N TYR A 84 -10.50 -1.69 9.00
CA TYR A 84 -10.11 -0.33 9.42
C TYR A 84 -8.66 -0.03 9.07
N ILE A 85 -7.77 -1.03 9.21
CA ILE A 85 -6.36 -0.91 8.82
C ILE A 85 -6.24 -0.75 7.30
N GLU A 86 -6.99 -1.51 6.49
CA GLU A 86 -7.03 -1.35 5.03
C GLU A 86 -7.55 0.04 4.62
N GLN A 87 -8.62 0.51 5.25
CA GLN A 87 -9.17 1.83 5.00
C GLN A 87 -8.19 2.95 5.38
N PHE A 88 -7.53 2.80 6.53
CA PHE A 88 -6.48 3.71 6.98
C PHE A 88 -5.33 3.77 5.96
N ALA A 89 -4.82 2.62 5.52
CA ALA A 89 -3.73 2.55 4.55
C ALA A 89 -4.08 3.21 3.21
N ALA A 90 -5.32 3.03 2.75
CA ALA A 90 -5.81 3.67 1.53
C ALA A 90 -5.87 5.20 1.62
N GLN A 91 -6.16 5.75 2.81
CA GLN A 91 -6.24 7.19 3.07
C GLN A 91 -4.88 7.81 3.43
N ASN A 92 -3.90 6.98 3.84
CA ASN A 92 -2.59 7.41 4.33
C ASN A 92 -1.45 6.71 3.56
N PRO A 93 -1.29 6.96 2.23
CA PRO A 93 -0.32 6.25 1.39
C PRO A 93 1.14 6.52 1.78
N GLN A 94 1.39 7.53 2.62
CA GLN A 94 2.71 7.84 3.18
C GLN A 94 3.09 6.93 4.36
N VAL A 95 2.13 6.20 4.95
CA VAL A 95 2.37 5.26 6.05
C VAL A 95 2.61 3.86 5.47
N GLU A 96 3.71 3.26 5.82
CA GLU A 96 4.01 1.87 5.45
C GLU A 96 3.28 0.92 6.39
N VAL A 97 2.28 0.20 5.87
CA VAL A 97 1.50 -0.77 6.65
C VAL A 97 2.00 -2.18 6.36
N ILE A 98 2.35 -2.92 7.41
CA ILE A 98 2.77 -4.33 7.32
C ILE A 98 1.91 -5.16 8.28
N LEU A 99 1.27 -6.17 7.74
CA LEU A 99 0.49 -7.15 8.50
C LEU A 99 1.35 -8.38 8.77
N VAL A 100 1.66 -8.64 10.02
CA VAL A 100 2.48 -9.77 10.46
C VAL A 100 1.56 -10.90 10.91
N SER A 101 1.41 -11.91 10.04
CA SER A 101 0.63 -13.10 10.36
C SER A 101 1.40 -14.02 11.31
N LEU A 102 0.74 -14.47 12.37
CA LEU A 102 1.19 -15.52 13.28
C LEU A 102 0.51 -16.87 12.98
N ASP A 103 0.04 -17.04 11.75
CA ASP A 103 -0.49 -18.31 11.25
C ASP A 103 0.64 -19.29 10.93
N PHE A 104 0.31 -20.50 10.51
CA PHE A 104 1.31 -21.52 10.21
C PHE A 104 1.75 -21.49 8.75
N PRO A 105 3.05 -21.66 8.43
CA PRO A 105 3.57 -21.70 7.06
C PRO A 105 2.83 -22.69 6.14
N LYS A 106 2.46 -23.86 6.66
CA LYS A 106 1.69 -24.89 5.92
C LYS A 106 0.31 -24.42 5.45
N ASP A 107 -0.24 -23.37 6.07
CA ASP A 107 -1.57 -22.85 5.77
C ASP A 107 -1.54 -21.66 4.78
N ILE A 108 -0.36 -21.20 4.36
CA ILE A 108 -0.22 -20.02 3.47
C ILE A 108 -1.04 -20.22 2.20
N GLU A 109 -0.80 -21.27 1.43
CA GLU A 109 -1.44 -21.47 0.13
C GLU A 109 -2.91 -21.84 0.25
N THR A 110 -3.24 -22.66 1.25
CA THR A 110 -4.57 -23.28 1.34
C THR A 110 -5.59 -22.50 2.16
N LYS A 111 -5.12 -21.61 3.04
CA LYS A 111 -6.00 -20.83 3.93
C LYS A 111 -5.68 -19.33 3.92
N LEU A 112 -4.41 -18.94 4.16
CA LEU A 112 -4.08 -17.53 4.35
C LEU A 112 -4.29 -16.73 3.06
N LYS A 113 -3.75 -17.15 1.92
CA LYS A 113 -3.97 -16.46 0.63
C LYS A 113 -5.45 -16.38 0.24
N PRO A 114 -6.27 -17.46 0.32
CA PRO A 114 -7.71 -17.37 0.12
C PRO A 114 -8.41 -16.39 1.05
N PHE A 115 -8.04 -16.37 2.35
CA PHE A 115 -8.57 -15.44 3.33
C PHE A 115 -8.26 -13.98 2.97
N LEU A 116 -7.00 -13.67 2.67
CA LEU A 116 -6.58 -12.31 2.27
C LEU A 116 -7.37 -11.82 1.06
N LYS A 117 -7.58 -12.71 0.08
CA LYS A 117 -8.40 -12.42 -1.10
C LYS A 117 -9.86 -12.16 -0.75
N GLU A 118 -10.47 -13.01 0.09
CA GLU A 118 -11.87 -12.86 0.54
C GLU A 118 -12.07 -11.54 1.28
N LYS A 119 -11.13 -11.18 2.14
CA LYS A 119 -11.19 -9.96 2.96
C LYS A 119 -10.69 -8.71 2.24
N ASN A 120 -10.27 -8.84 0.96
CA ASN A 120 -9.70 -7.75 0.16
C ASN A 120 -8.51 -7.08 0.84
N ILE A 121 -7.64 -7.86 1.49
CA ILE A 121 -6.41 -7.37 2.11
C ILE A 121 -5.39 -7.08 1.00
N THR A 122 -4.95 -5.83 0.92
CA THR A 122 -4.04 -5.34 -0.12
C THR A 122 -2.68 -4.90 0.45
N GLN A 123 -2.59 -4.79 1.76
CA GLN A 123 -1.35 -4.39 2.41
C GLN A 123 -0.31 -5.52 2.38
N LYS A 124 0.96 -5.15 2.58
CA LYS A 124 2.05 -6.11 2.67
C LYS A 124 1.80 -7.07 3.82
N VAL A 125 1.78 -8.37 3.53
CA VAL A 125 1.68 -9.44 4.54
C VAL A 125 3.02 -10.17 4.60
N VAL A 126 3.49 -10.42 5.81
CA VAL A 126 4.61 -11.32 6.12
C VAL A 126 4.14 -12.33 7.15
N LEU A 127 4.74 -13.51 7.18
CA LEU A 127 4.45 -14.51 8.21
C LEU A 127 5.66 -14.63 9.14
N LEU A 128 5.45 -14.49 10.43
CA LEU A 128 6.46 -14.71 11.45
C LEU A 128 6.31 -16.14 12.00
N ASP A 129 7.26 -17.00 11.66
CA ASP A 129 7.34 -18.40 12.12
C ASP A 129 8.61 -18.55 12.99
N ASP A 130 8.45 -18.28 14.28
CA ASP A 130 9.52 -18.46 15.26
C ASP A 130 8.92 -19.05 16.53
N ALA A 131 9.28 -20.31 16.80
CA ALA A 131 8.70 -21.10 17.88
C ALA A 131 9.09 -20.60 19.28
N ASP A 132 10.17 -19.84 19.41
CA ASP A 132 10.62 -19.31 20.69
C ASP A 132 10.08 -17.89 20.94
N ALA A 133 8.74 -17.83 21.10
CA ALA A 133 8.04 -16.55 21.32
C ALA A 133 8.63 -15.79 22.55
N ASN A 134 9.03 -16.50 23.60
CA ASN A 134 9.61 -15.87 24.79
C ASN A 134 10.94 -15.17 24.50
N ALA A 135 11.68 -15.62 23.49
CA ALA A 135 12.96 -15.01 23.12
C ALA A 135 12.82 -13.71 22.35
N TRP A 136 11.68 -13.44 21.71
CA TRP A 136 11.54 -12.27 20.84
C TRP A 136 10.44 -11.28 21.26
N ILE A 137 9.39 -11.71 22.00
CA ILE A 137 8.32 -10.82 22.46
C ILE A 137 8.90 -9.64 23.26
N ASP A 138 9.73 -9.93 24.26
CA ASP A 138 10.36 -8.92 25.11
C ASP A 138 11.32 -7.98 24.34
N LYS A 139 11.86 -8.44 23.21
CA LYS A 139 12.69 -7.59 22.35
C LYS A 139 11.87 -6.57 21.59
N ILE A 140 10.60 -6.88 21.27
CA ILE A 140 9.70 -5.94 20.63
C ILE A 140 9.21 -4.91 21.65
N ASP A 141 8.61 -5.37 22.75
CA ASP A 141 8.16 -4.55 23.88
C ASP A 141 8.14 -5.41 25.15
N PRO A 142 8.93 -5.05 26.19
CA PRO A 142 8.92 -5.78 27.45
C PRO A 142 7.57 -5.79 28.18
N ASN A 143 6.64 -4.93 27.78
CA ASN A 143 5.30 -4.89 28.38
C ASN A 143 4.27 -5.70 27.56
N TRP A 144 4.63 -6.20 26.39
CA TRP A 144 3.71 -7.01 25.57
C TRP A 144 3.51 -8.39 26.22
N SER A 145 2.28 -8.74 26.53
CA SER A 145 1.93 -10.06 27.09
C SER A 145 2.01 -11.21 26.08
N GLY A 146 2.21 -10.91 24.80
CA GLY A 146 2.13 -11.86 23.70
C GLY A 146 0.70 -12.01 23.13
N ALA A 147 -0.29 -11.29 23.66
CA ALA A 147 -1.63 -11.32 23.12
C ALA A 147 -1.73 -10.51 21.81
N ILE A 148 -2.64 -10.96 20.94
CA ILE A 148 -2.96 -10.28 19.67
C ILE A 148 -4.43 -9.89 19.63
N PRO A 149 -4.77 -8.78 18.90
CA PRO A 149 -3.89 -8.00 18.05
C PRO A 149 -2.91 -7.15 18.85
N PHE A 150 -1.72 -7.01 18.29
CA PHE A 150 -0.70 -6.09 18.80
C PHE A 150 -0.20 -5.21 17.68
N THR A 151 -0.10 -3.91 17.91
CA THR A 151 0.31 -2.96 16.88
C THR A 151 1.46 -2.10 17.36
N ILE A 152 2.47 -1.97 16.50
CA ILE A 152 3.55 -1.00 16.64
C ILE A 152 3.30 0.12 15.65
N MET A 153 3.29 1.36 16.11
CA MET A 153 3.32 2.54 15.25
C MET A 153 4.61 3.29 15.53
N PHE A 154 5.39 3.60 14.51
CA PHE A 154 6.66 4.30 14.73
C PHE A 154 7.11 5.13 13.55
N ASN A 155 7.92 6.12 13.83
CA ASN A 155 8.76 6.86 12.91
C ASN A 155 10.19 6.95 13.49
N LYS A 156 11.05 7.79 12.92
CA LYS A 156 12.43 7.96 13.42
C LYS A 156 12.53 8.56 14.83
N ASN A 157 11.47 9.22 15.33
CA ASN A 157 11.50 9.96 16.60
C ASN A 157 10.80 9.23 17.74
N GLU A 158 9.70 8.54 17.42
CA GLU A 158 8.80 7.95 18.41
C GLU A 158 8.34 6.57 18.02
N ARG A 159 7.98 5.78 19.03
CA ARG A 159 7.43 4.44 18.92
C ARG A 159 6.30 4.26 19.94
N LEU A 160 5.16 3.78 19.45
CA LEU A 160 3.97 3.53 20.24
C LEU A 160 3.55 2.07 20.09
N PHE A 161 3.06 1.47 21.18
CA PHE A 161 2.64 0.08 21.25
C PHE A 161 1.19 -0.01 21.71
N TYR A 162 0.43 -0.91 21.09
CA TYR A 162 -0.97 -1.13 21.40
C TYR A 162 -1.28 -2.62 21.44
N GLU A 163 -1.51 -3.16 22.64
CA GLU A 163 -2.01 -4.52 22.86
C GLU A 163 -3.53 -4.50 22.98
N ARG A 164 -4.20 -4.12 21.90
CA ARG A 164 -5.64 -4.06 21.78
C ARG A 164 -6.11 -3.93 20.35
N SER A 165 -7.36 -4.28 20.07
CA SER A 165 -7.99 -3.92 18.79
C SER A 165 -8.28 -2.43 18.69
N PHE A 166 -8.24 -1.89 17.46
CA PHE A 166 -8.84 -0.61 17.13
C PHE A 166 -10.33 -0.79 16.88
N GLU A 167 -11.16 0.09 17.48
CA GLU A 167 -12.61 -0.03 17.41
C GLU A 167 -13.16 0.41 16.05
N ASN A 168 -12.49 1.37 15.40
CA ASN A 168 -12.86 1.96 14.13
C ASN A 168 -11.68 2.73 13.53
N LEU A 169 -11.88 3.30 12.32
CA LEU A 169 -10.86 4.09 11.63
C LEU A 169 -10.42 5.32 12.43
N GLU A 170 -11.36 6.04 13.05
CA GLU A 170 -11.07 7.25 13.82
C GLU A 170 -10.15 6.96 15.01
N ASP A 171 -10.39 5.83 15.72
CA ASP A 171 -9.51 5.39 16.81
C ASP A 171 -8.08 5.19 16.28
N LEU A 172 -7.92 4.48 15.18
CA LEU A 172 -6.62 4.24 14.55
C LEU A 172 -5.92 5.54 14.14
N GLU A 173 -6.64 6.45 13.47
CA GLU A 173 -6.13 7.76 13.06
C GLU A 173 -5.70 8.64 14.25
N ASN A 174 -6.45 8.58 15.35
CA ASN A 174 -6.13 9.34 16.55
C ASN A 174 -4.86 8.83 17.24
N GLN A 175 -4.52 7.53 17.08
CA GLN A 175 -3.27 7.01 17.63
C GLN A 175 -2.07 7.39 16.76
N ILE A 176 -2.16 7.27 15.44
CA ILE A 176 -1.03 7.61 14.56
C ILE A 176 -0.65 9.09 14.61
N LYS A 177 -1.62 9.98 14.86
CA LYS A 177 -1.37 11.43 15.03
C LYS A 177 -0.44 11.74 16.21
N LYS A 178 -0.30 10.84 17.18
CA LYS A 178 0.59 11.03 18.33
C LYS A 178 2.07 10.88 17.99
N LEU A 179 2.39 10.37 16.80
CA LEU A 179 3.77 10.27 16.28
C LEU A 179 4.28 11.58 15.63
N ASN A 180 3.49 12.66 15.64
CA ASN A 180 3.82 13.92 14.96
C ASN A 180 4.15 15.02 15.96
#